data_c4ae535631f544c9c223183a40347975
#
_entry.id   c4ae535631f544c9c223183a40347975
#
_cell.length_a   1.000
_cell.length_b   1.000
_cell.length_c   1.000
_cell.angle_alpha   90.00
_cell.angle_beta   90.00
_cell.angle_gamma   90.00
#
_symmetry.space_group_name_H-M   'P 1'
#
loop_
_entity.id
_entity.type
_entity.pdbx_description
1 polymer ?
#
loop_
_entity_poly.entity_id
_entity_poly.type
_entity_poly.pdbx_seq_one_letter_code
_entity_poly.pdbx_strand_id
1 'polypeptide(L)'
;IGDHNSFREFCTVNRGTLPGTKTSIGSHGNFLAYSHIAHDCTVGDHVIFSNNGTIAGHVTVEDHAIIGGLSGVHQFCRIGRNSIIGGCTKIVQDVPPFMIADGNPAEVRGINQIGLERHGFPAESTRALREAYRLLYRSNLNVKQACDKIALDHSGPDVIQILLDFIAASQRGIIR
;
A
#
# COMPACT_ATOMS: atom_id res chain seq x y z
N ILE A 1 9.45 -11.24 -13.27
CA ILE A 1 10.17 -10.81 -12.05
C ILE A 1 11.32 -9.94 -12.52
N GLY A 2 11.45 -8.74 -11.96
CA GLY A 2 12.54 -7.81 -12.23
C GLY A 2 13.86 -8.21 -11.57
N ASP A 3 14.80 -7.28 -11.51
CA ASP A 3 16.18 -7.51 -11.07
C ASP A 3 16.39 -7.24 -9.57
N HIS A 4 17.50 -7.76 -9.03
CA HIS A 4 17.96 -7.50 -7.66
C HIS A 4 16.96 -7.83 -6.55
N ASN A 5 16.04 -8.77 -6.80
CA ASN A 5 15.10 -9.25 -5.79
C ASN A 5 15.77 -10.31 -4.88
N SER A 6 15.45 -10.27 -3.59
CA SER A 6 15.83 -11.28 -2.61
C SER A 6 14.61 -12.11 -2.23
N PHE A 7 14.62 -13.40 -2.52
CA PHE A 7 13.60 -14.35 -2.08
C PHE A 7 14.22 -15.28 -1.04
N ARG A 8 13.62 -15.30 0.14
CA ARG A 8 14.05 -16.19 1.21
C ARG A 8 13.35 -17.55 1.08
N GLU A 9 13.69 -18.44 1.99
CA GLU A 9 13.24 -19.80 2.01
C GLU A 9 11.70 -19.94 2.06
N PHE A 10 11.19 -20.92 1.32
CA PHE A 10 9.76 -21.26 1.24
C PHE A 10 8.84 -20.14 0.73
N CYS A 11 9.38 -19.11 0.07
CA CYS A 11 8.55 -18.14 -0.65
C CYS A 11 7.83 -18.81 -1.82
N THR A 12 6.61 -18.40 -2.09
CA THR A 12 5.83 -18.89 -3.22
C THR A 12 5.26 -17.74 -4.06
N VAL A 13 5.33 -17.92 -5.39
CA VAL A 13 4.76 -16.96 -6.36
C VAL A 13 3.94 -17.75 -7.36
N ASN A 14 2.65 -17.46 -7.48
CA ASN A 14 1.78 -18.12 -8.44
C ASN A 14 1.77 -17.34 -9.77
N ARG A 15 1.71 -18.07 -10.88
CA ARG A 15 1.53 -17.49 -12.21
C ARG A 15 0.11 -16.93 -12.42
N GLY A 16 -0.11 -16.21 -13.50
CA GLY A 16 -1.46 -15.84 -13.94
C GLY A 16 -2.35 -17.07 -14.22
N THR A 17 -3.65 -16.94 -14.01
CA THR A 17 -4.61 -18.04 -14.07
C THR A 17 -5.10 -18.32 -15.48
N LEU A 18 -5.32 -17.28 -16.29
CA LEU A 18 -5.84 -17.41 -17.66
C LEU A 18 -4.72 -17.27 -18.70
N PRO A 19 -4.91 -17.80 -19.92
CA PRO A 19 -4.00 -17.52 -21.02
C PRO A 19 -3.85 -15.99 -21.24
N GLY A 20 -2.60 -15.51 -21.28
CA GLY A 20 -2.28 -14.10 -21.45
C GLY A 20 -2.25 -13.26 -20.17
N THR A 21 -2.71 -13.78 -19.02
CA THR A 21 -2.54 -13.09 -17.74
C THR A 21 -1.18 -13.41 -17.10
N LYS A 22 -0.74 -12.54 -16.20
CA LYS A 22 0.56 -12.71 -15.55
C LYS A 22 0.55 -12.19 -14.12
N THR A 23 1.40 -12.77 -13.28
CA THR A 23 1.86 -12.15 -12.03
C THR A 23 3.18 -11.45 -12.33
N SER A 24 3.29 -10.19 -11.94
CA SER A 24 4.50 -9.38 -12.16
C SER A 24 5.06 -8.85 -10.84
N ILE A 25 6.38 -8.89 -10.72
CA ILE A 25 7.13 -8.36 -9.58
C ILE A 25 8.21 -7.45 -10.15
N GLY A 26 8.29 -6.24 -9.62
CA GLY A 26 9.31 -5.26 -9.99
C GLY A 26 10.70 -5.66 -9.50
N SER A 27 11.55 -4.69 -9.27
CA SER A 27 12.96 -4.86 -8.90
C SER A 27 13.24 -4.44 -7.46
N HIS A 28 14.38 -4.90 -6.91
CA HIS A 28 14.87 -4.54 -5.58
C HIS A 28 13.93 -4.93 -4.42
N GLY A 29 13.02 -5.86 -4.64
CA GLY A 29 12.11 -6.38 -3.61
C GLY A 29 12.81 -7.31 -2.62
N ASN A 30 12.30 -7.35 -1.40
CA ASN A 30 12.79 -8.25 -0.37
C ASN A 30 11.62 -9.09 0.19
N PHE A 31 11.63 -10.38 -0.14
CA PHE A 31 10.57 -11.33 0.20
C PHE A 31 11.10 -12.31 1.25
N LEU A 32 10.71 -12.09 2.52
CA LEU A 32 11.20 -12.89 3.63
C LEU A 32 10.49 -14.24 3.69
N ALA A 33 11.01 -15.12 4.55
CA ALA A 33 10.61 -16.52 4.60
C ALA A 33 9.08 -16.72 4.68
N TYR A 34 8.59 -17.71 3.91
CA TYR A 34 7.19 -18.10 3.83
C TYR A 34 6.25 -17.01 3.26
N SER A 35 6.76 -15.92 2.66
CA SER A 35 5.88 -14.96 1.99
C SER A 35 5.19 -15.58 0.77
N HIS A 36 3.97 -15.14 0.48
CA HIS A 36 3.16 -15.66 -0.62
C HIS A 36 2.59 -14.56 -1.49
N ILE A 37 2.82 -14.67 -2.79
CA ILE A 37 2.21 -13.84 -3.84
C ILE A 37 1.31 -14.73 -4.68
N ALA A 38 -0.01 -14.53 -4.60
CA ALA A 38 -0.96 -15.29 -5.38
C ALA A 38 -0.96 -14.87 -6.86
N HIS A 39 -1.84 -15.50 -7.62
CA HIS A 39 -1.97 -15.32 -9.07
C HIS A 39 -2.43 -13.92 -9.48
N ASP A 40 -2.03 -13.48 -10.66
CA ASP A 40 -2.48 -12.25 -11.30
C ASP A 40 -2.18 -10.95 -10.50
N CYS A 41 -1.22 -11.00 -9.58
CA CYS A 41 -0.78 -9.86 -8.79
C CYS A 41 0.20 -8.98 -9.54
N THR A 42 0.21 -7.69 -9.21
CA THR A 42 1.24 -6.74 -9.62
C THR A 42 1.93 -6.19 -8.38
N VAL A 43 3.23 -6.41 -8.28
CA VAL A 43 4.07 -5.92 -7.18
C VAL A 43 5.12 -4.99 -7.76
N GLY A 44 5.22 -3.78 -7.22
CA GLY A 44 6.14 -2.73 -7.67
C GLY A 44 7.59 -2.95 -7.24
N ASP A 45 8.36 -1.88 -7.31
CA ASP A 45 9.78 -1.87 -6.95
C ASP A 45 9.99 -1.62 -5.44
N HIS A 46 11.12 -2.12 -4.91
CA HIS A 46 11.54 -1.90 -3.50
C HIS A 46 10.51 -2.34 -2.45
N VAL A 47 9.64 -3.27 -2.79
CA VAL A 47 8.60 -3.78 -1.87
C VAL A 47 9.22 -4.76 -0.88
N ILE A 48 8.74 -4.73 0.36
CA ILE A 48 9.16 -5.68 1.40
C ILE A 48 7.96 -6.52 1.85
N PHE A 49 8.12 -7.84 1.78
CA PHE A 49 7.23 -8.79 2.45
C PHE A 49 7.96 -9.35 3.66
N SER A 50 7.45 -9.07 4.85
CA SER A 50 7.94 -9.71 6.08
C SER A 50 7.51 -11.18 6.13
N ASN A 51 8.07 -11.95 7.05
CA ASN A 51 7.80 -13.39 7.17
C ASN A 51 6.28 -13.69 7.22
N ASN A 52 5.85 -14.66 6.40
CA ASN A 52 4.45 -15.05 6.25
C ASN A 52 3.50 -13.93 5.75
N GLY A 53 4.03 -12.82 5.23
CA GLY A 53 3.20 -11.81 4.56
C GLY A 53 2.57 -12.42 3.30
N THR A 54 1.25 -12.31 3.15
CA THR A 54 0.48 -13.00 2.11
C THR A 54 -0.45 -12.05 1.38
N ILE A 55 -0.43 -12.09 0.05
CA ILE A 55 -1.42 -11.40 -0.78
C ILE A 55 -2.21 -12.41 -1.63
N ALA A 56 -3.52 -12.25 -1.65
CA ALA A 56 -4.42 -13.05 -2.48
C ALA A 56 -4.39 -12.59 -3.95
N GLY A 57 -5.15 -13.27 -4.82
CA GLY A 57 -5.14 -12.97 -6.25
C GLY A 57 -5.55 -11.56 -6.63
N HIS A 58 -5.00 -11.05 -7.73
CA HIS A 58 -5.32 -9.74 -8.31
C HIS A 58 -5.00 -8.53 -7.40
N VAL A 59 -4.13 -8.70 -6.42
CA VAL A 59 -3.69 -7.59 -5.54
C VAL A 59 -2.62 -6.78 -6.29
N THR A 60 -2.71 -5.46 -6.15
CA THR A 60 -1.66 -4.54 -6.58
C THR A 60 -0.94 -3.99 -5.36
N VAL A 61 0.38 -4.13 -5.31
CA VAL A 61 1.25 -3.53 -4.30
C VAL A 61 2.16 -2.54 -5.02
N GLU A 62 2.03 -1.25 -4.69
CA GLU A 62 2.83 -0.20 -5.32
C GLU A 62 4.22 -0.10 -4.66
N ASP A 63 5.12 0.71 -5.28
CA ASP A 63 6.53 0.82 -4.89
C ASP A 63 6.73 1.18 -3.42
N HIS A 64 7.79 0.65 -2.82
CA HIS A 64 8.20 0.93 -1.44
C HIS A 64 7.16 0.56 -0.37
N ALA A 65 6.12 -0.21 -0.72
CA ALA A 65 5.16 -0.70 0.27
C ALA A 65 5.77 -1.84 1.11
N ILE A 66 5.34 -1.93 2.36
CA ILE A 66 5.79 -2.96 3.31
C ILE A 66 4.58 -3.78 3.76
N ILE A 67 4.63 -5.09 3.53
CA ILE A 67 3.64 -6.04 4.04
C ILE A 67 4.21 -6.66 5.31
N GLY A 68 3.58 -6.36 6.43
CA GLY A 68 3.99 -6.85 7.75
C GLY A 68 3.85 -8.36 7.90
N GLY A 69 4.59 -8.91 8.85
CA GLY A 69 4.61 -10.35 9.10
C GLY A 69 3.24 -10.90 9.53
N LEU A 70 2.91 -12.11 9.08
CA LEU A 70 1.64 -12.78 9.40
C LEU A 70 0.39 -11.98 8.94
N SER A 71 0.56 -11.06 8.01
CA SER A 71 -0.55 -10.25 7.47
C SER A 71 -1.11 -10.85 6.19
N GLY A 72 -2.41 -10.66 5.99
CA GLY A 72 -3.13 -11.13 4.81
C GLY A 72 -3.85 -9.99 4.08
N VAL A 73 -3.68 -9.91 2.77
CA VAL A 73 -4.36 -8.95 1.90
C VAL A 73 -5.38 -9.67 1.04
N HIS A 74 -6.64 -9.27 1.15
CA HIS A 74 -7.76 -9.84 0.38
C HIS A 74 -7.61 -9.53 -1.11
N GLN A 75 -8.15 -10.43 -1.95
CA GLN A 75 -8.12 -10.27 -3.41
C GLN A 75 -8.67 -8.93 -3.90
N PHE A 76 -8.09 -8.43 -4.98
CA PHE A 76 -8.46 -7.16 -5.63
C PHE A 76 -8.18 -5.90 -4.80
N CYS A 77 -7.54 -5.99 -3.65
CA CYS A 77 -7.10 -4.83 -2.91
C CYS A 77 -5.86 -4.19 -3.54
N ARG A 78 -5.73 -2.88 -3.32
CA ARG A 78 -4.56 -2.10 -3.69
C ARG A 78 -3.85 -1.60 -2.45
N ILE A 79 -2.54 -1.75 -2.43
CA ILE A 79 -1.66 -1.25 -1.36
C ILE A 79 -0.82 -0.14 -1.98
N GLY A 80 -1.08 1.10 -1.57
CA GLY A 80 -0.44 2.28 -2.13
C GLY A 80 1.04 2.38 -1.78
N ARG A 81 1.79 3.13 -2.59
CA ARG A 81 3.23 3.32 -2.42
C ARG A 81 3.59 3.89 -1.06
N ASN A 82 4.77 3.51 -0.57
CA ASN A 82 5.28 3.95 0.74
C ASN A 82 4.31 3.69 1.92
N SER A 83 3.32 2.81 1.76
CA SER A 83 2.47 2.40 2.87
C SER A 83 3.10 1.26 3.67
N ILE A 84 2.65 1.09 4.91
CA ILE A 84 3.03 -0.01 5.79
C ILE A 84 1.78 -0.73 6.25
N ILE A 85 1.77 -2.04 6.08
CA ILE A 85 0.82 -2.92 6.74
C ILE A 85 1.50 -3.45 7.99
N GLY A 86 0.90 -3.24 9.16
CA GLY A 86 1.39 -3.77 10.43
C GLY A 86 1.36 -5.30 10.48
N GLY A 87 2.06 -5.88 11.43
CA GLY A 87 2.03 -7.35 11.61
C GLY A 87 0.66 -7.87 12.04
N CYS A 88 0.31 -9.11 11.68
CA CYS A 88 -0.96 -9.75 12.02
C CYS A 88 -2.21 -8.97 11.53
N THR A 89 -2.07 -8.21 10.47
CA THR A 89 -3.13 -7.32 9.93
C THR A 89 -3.92 -8.01 8.82
N LYS A 90 -5.25 -7.84 8.84
CA LYS A 90 -6.15 -8.32 7.78
C LYS A 90 -6.68 -7.15 6.95
N ILE A 91 -6.21 -7.03 5.71
CA ILE A 91 -6.63 -6.00 4.76
C ILE A 91 -7.77 -6.53 3.87
N VAL A 92 -8.89 -5.80 3.81
CA VAL A 92 -10.07 -6.14 3.00
C VAL A 92 -10.52 -5.00 2.08
N GLN A 93 -9.92 -3.83 2.19
CA GLN A 93 -10.11 -2.64 1.35
C GLN A 93 -8.76 -2.04 0.97
N ASP A 94 -8.77 -1.07 0.05
CA ASP A 94 -7.54 -0.44 -0.42
C ASP A 94 -6.84 0.37 0.69
N VAL A 95 -5.53 0.25 0.78
CA VAL A 95 -4.70 1.03 1.70
C VAL A 95 -4.09 2.21 0.94
N PRO A 96 -4.44 3.46 1.28
CA PRO A 96 -3.92 4.61 0.57
C PRO A 96 -2.40 4.77 0.69
N PRO A 97 -1.75 5.39 -0.31
CA PRO A 97 -0.33 5.68 -0.27
C PRO A 97 0.09 6.44 0.99
N PHE A 98 1.31 6.19 1.44
CA PHE A 98 1.96 6.87 2.56
C PHE A 98 1.34 6.62 3.95
N MET A 99 0.38 5.71 4.05
CA MET A 99 -0.34 5.43 5.30
C MET A 99 0.20 4.17 6.00
N ILE A 100 -0.05 4.09 7.30
CA ILE A 100 0.16 2.88 8.10
C ILE A 100 -1.21 2.29 8.42
N ALA A 101 -1.48 1.07 7.98
CA ALA A 101 -2.67 0.30 8.32
C ALA A 101 -2.32 -0.86 9.24
N ASP A 102 -3.09 -1.05 10.31
CA ASP A 102 -2.80 -2.05 11.33
C ASP A 102 -4.05 -2.61 11.98
N GLY A 103 -4.01 -3.89 12.35
CA GLY A 103 -5.04 -4.55 13.15
C GLY A 103 -5.96 -5.50 12.37
N ASN A 104 -6.93 -6.09 13.12
CA ASN A 104 -8.00 -6.93 12.59
C ASN A 104 -9.31 -6.70 13.40
N PRO A 105 -10.27 -5.90 12.89
CA PRO A 105 -10.24 -5.23 11.57
C PRO A 105 -9.10 -4.21 11.47
N ALA A 106 -8.57 -4.03 10.26
CA ALA A 106 -7.51 -3.07 10.03
C ALA A 106 -8.04 -1.64 9.97
N GLU A 107 -7.29 -0.71 10.53
CA GLU A 107 -7.57 0.73 10.49
C GLU A 107 -6.31 1.50 10.10
N VAL A 108 -6.47 2.69 9.51
CA VAL A 108 -5.34 3.58 9.27
C VAL A 108 -4.95 4.29 10.58
N ARG A 109 -3.72 4.04 11.04
CA ARG A 109 -3.20 4.56 12.31
C ARG A 109 -2.50 5.91 12.16
N GLY A 110 -2.02 6.24 10.96
CA GLY A 110 -1.30 7.47 10.68
C GLY A 110 -0.60 7.44 9.33
N ILE A 111 0.27 8.42 9.11
CA ILE A 111 1.17 8.47 7.96
C ILE A 111 2.48 7.73 8.26
N ASN A 112 3.10 7.17 7.23
CA ASN A 112 4.43 6.55 7.31
C ASN A 112 5.54 7.61 7.34
N GLN A 113 5.59 8.41 8.41
CA GLN A 113 6.55 9.49 8.53
C GLN A 113 8.00 9.01 8.41
N ILE A 114 8.34 7.91 9.07
CA ILE A 114 9.72 7.36 9.06
C ILE A 114 10.12 6.93 7.64
N GLY A 115 9.21 6.29 6.90
CA GLY A 115 9.46 5.91 5.51
C GLY A 115 9.64 7.12 4.62
N LEU A 116 8.83 8.15 4.77
CA LEU A 116 8.94 9.40 4.04
C LEU A 116 10.30 10.08 4.28
N GLU A 117 10.73 10.20 5.53
CA GLU A 117 12.04 10.76 5.90
C GLU A 117 13.20 9.96 5.31
N ARG A 118 13.16 8.61 5.40
CA ARG A 118 14.20 7.72 4.84
C ARG A 118 14.30 7.80 3.33
N HIS A 119 13.18 8.03 2.64
CA HIS A 119 13.14 8.18 1.18
C HIS A 119 13.35 9.62 0.72
N GLY A 120 13.72 10.54 1.62
CA GLY A 120 14.09 11.91 1.29
C GLY A 120 12.93 12.81 0.89
N PHE A 121 11.71 12.50 1.29
CA PHE A 121 10.57 13.38 1.04
C PHE A 121 10.73 14.69 1.81
N PRO A 122 10.41 15.85 1.19
CA PRO A 122 10.48 17.14 1.86
C PRO A 122 9.55 17.21 3.09
N ALA A 123 9.94 17.99 4.09
CA ALA A 123 9.11 18.21 5.29
C ALA A 123 7.71 18.77 4.97
N GLU A 124 7.59 19.50 3.86
CA GLU A 124 6.34 20.03 3.34
C GLU A 124 5.39 18.88 2.93
N SER A 125 5.89 17.86 2.22
CA SER A 125 5.12 16.67 1.84
C SER A 125 4.57 15.94 3.07
N THR A 126 5.41 15.76 4.09
CA THR A 126 5.00 15.14 5.37
C THR A 126 3.91 15.95 6.06
N ARG A 127 4.02 17.28 6.03
CA ARG A 127 3.02 18.19 6.63
C ARG A 127 1.69 18.11 5.88
N ALA A 128 1.71 18.17 4.55
CA ALA A 128 0.53 18.05 3.70
C ALA A 128 -0.18 16.71 3.89
N LEU A 129 0.56 15.59 3.93
CA LEU A 129 0.01 14.26 4.18
C LEU A 129 -0.60 14.13 5.58
N ARG A 130 -0.02 14.77 6.59
CA ARG A 130 -0.56 14.79 7.95
C ARG A 130 -1.91 15.50 8.02
N GLU A 131 -2.05 16.62 7.30
CA GLU A 131 -3.31 17.33 7.18
C GLU A 131 -4.35 16.52 6.39
N ALA A 132 -3.96 15.91 5.26
CA ALA A 132 -4.83 15.01 4.50
C ALA A 132 -5.31 13.82 5.36
N TYR A 133 -4.42 13.20 6.15
CA TYR A 133 -4.80 12.16 7.11
C TYR A 133 -5.85 12.66 8.11
N ARG A 134 -5.67 13.87 8.67
CA ARG A 134 -6.63 14.44 9.60
C ARG A 134 -8.01 14.63 8.95
N LEU A 135 -8.06 15.09 7.73
CA LEU A 135 -9.32 15.27 6.99
C LEU A 135 -9.99 13.93 6.66
N LEU A 136 -9.23 12.93 6.24
CA LEU A 136 -9.76 11.61 5.85
C LEU A 136 -10.22 10.77 7.06
N TYR A 137 -9.50 10.83 8.20
CA TYR A 137 -9.65 9.85 9.28
C TYR A 137 -10.04 10.42 10.63
N ARG A 138 -9.87 11.74 10.84
CA ARG A 138 -10.09 12.41 12.15
C ARG A 138 -11.07 13.56 12.08
N SER A 139 -11.81 13.68 10.96
CA SER A 139 -12.90 14.64 10.80
C SER A 139 -14.23 13.90 10.58
N ASN A 140 -15.34 14.61 10.72
CA ASN A 140 -16.68 14.04 10.44
C ASN A 140 -17.05 14.11 8.94
N LEU A 141 -16.04 14.20 8.04
CA LEU A 141 -16.27 14.23 6.59
C LEU A 141 -16.35 12.80 6.04
N ASN A 142 -17.19 12.59 5.03
CA ASN A 142 -17.08 11.38 4.22
C ASN A 142 -15.85 11.48 3.29
N VAL A 143 -15.48 10.37 2.65
CA VAL A 143 -14.26 10.30 1.81
C VAL A 143 -14.29 11.37 0.71
N LYS A 144 -15.44 11.53 0.01
CA LYS A 144 -15.57 12.52 -1.05
C LYS A 144 -15.36 13.94 -0.54
N GLN A 145 -16.06 14.32 0.53
CA GLN A 145 -15.92 15.64 1.15
C GLN A 145 -14.49 15.91 1.61
N ALA A 146 -13.82 14.90 2.18
CA ALA A 146 -12.43 15.02 2.60
C ALA A 146 -11.51 15.23 1.39
N CYS A 147 -11.68 14.46 0.30
CA CYS A 147 -10.89 14.64 -0.92
C CYS A 147 -11.11 15.99 -1.56
N ASP A 148 -12.37 16.46 -1.66
CA ASP A 148 -12.71 17.78 -2.20
C ASP A 148 -11.99 18.89 -1.42
N LYS A 149 -11.98 18.77 -0.09
CA LYS A 149 -11.31 19.73 0.79
C LYS A 149 -9.79 19.65 0.68
N ILE A 150 -9.21 18.46 0.62
CA ILE A 150 -7.78 18.26 0.42
C ILE A 150 -7.33 18.91 -0.90
N ALA A 151 -8.09 18.71 -1.98
CA ALA A 151 -7.79 19.29 -3.28
C ALA A 151 -7.83 20.84 -3.29
N LEU A 152 -8.71 21.44 -2.49
CA LEU A 152 -8.80 22.90 -2.36
C LEU A 152 -7.65 23.49 -1.52
N ASP A 153 -7.30 22.82 -0.43
CA ASP A 153 -6.34 23.32 0.55
C ASP A 153 -4.88 23.09 0.16
N HIS A 154 -4.63 22.13 -0.73
CA HIS A 154 -3.27 21.68 -1.10
C HIS A 154 -3.05 21.69 -2.62
N SER A 155 -2.72 22.85 -3.17
CA SER A 155 -2.27 23.01 -4.56
C SER A 155 -0.75 22.77 -4.73
N GLY A 156 -0.14 21.96 -3.87
CA GLY A 156 1.30 21.91 -3.73
C GLY A 156 1.95 20.54 -4.03
N PRO A 157 2.35 19.74 -3.01
CA PRO A 157 3.26 18.62 -3.26
C PRO A 157 2.60 17.48 -4.05
N ASP A 158 3.35 16.86 -4.97
CA ASP A 158 2.92 15.70 -5.79
C ASP A 158 2.32 14.54 -4.97
N VAL A 159 2.73 14.38 -3.71
CA VAL A 159 2.21 13.34 -2.80
C VAL A 159 0.71 13.47 -2.54
N ILE A 160 0.15 14.67 -2.58
CA ILE A 160 -1.29 14.89 -2.42
C ILE A 160 -2.03 14.45 -3.69
N GLN A 161 -1.52 14.80 -4.86
CA GLN A 161 -2.12 14.33 -6.11
C GLN A 161 -2.09 12.81 -6.21
N ILE A 162 -0.96 12.17 -5.87
CA ILE A 162 -0.84 10.70 -5.81
C ILE A 162 -1.89 10.08 -4.86
N LEU A 163 -2.08 10.68 -3.69
CA LEU A 163 -3.09 10.23 -2.72
C LEU A 163 -4.51 10.33 -3.27
N LEU A 164 -4.85 11.47 -3.86
CA LEU A 164 -6.18 11.73 -4.43
C LEU A 164 -6.48 10.83 -5.62
N ASP A 165 -5.53 10.66 -6.54
CA ASP A 165 -5.66 9.78 -7.72
C ASP A 165 -5.86 8.32 -7.30
N PHE A 166 -5.11 7.86 -6.27
CA PHE A 166 -5.28 6.53 -5.72
C PHE A 166 -6.69 6.32 -5.17
N ILE A 167 -7.20 7.29 -4.39
CA ILE A 167 -8.54 7.21 -3.79
C ILE A 167 -9.62 7.25 -4.87
N ALA A 168 -9.48 8.13 -5.86
CA ALA A 168 -10.43 8.25 -6.98
C ALA A 168 -10.52 6.97 -7.83
N ALA A 169 -9.40 6.27 -8.01
CA ALA A 169 -9.33 5.02 -8.76
C ALA A 169 -9.74 3.78 -7.95
N SER A 170 -10.02 3.92 -6.65
CA SER A 170 -10.36 2.78 -5.78
C SER A 170 -11.75 2.23 -6.10
N GLN A 171 -11.83 0.92 -6.39
CA GLN A 171 -13.08 0.21 -6.64
C GLN A 171 -13.67 -0.45 -5.38
N ARG A 172 -12.81 -0.77 -4.42
CA ARG A 172 -13.21 -1.42 -3.17
C ARG A 172 -13.46 -0.45 -2.02
N GLY A 173 -13.23 0.86 -2.25
CA GLY A 173 -13.15 1.84 -1.20
C GLY A 173 -11.84 1.72 -0.40
N ILE A 174 -11.50 2.78 0.30
CA ILE A 174 -10.31 2.80 1.15
C ILE A 174 -10.65 2.37 2.57
N ILE A 175 -9.67 1.76 3.24
CA ILE A 175 -9.75 1.42 4.66
C ILE A 175 -9.89 2.71 5.50
N ARG A 176 -10.73 2.66 6.53
CA ARG A 176 -10.96 3.80 7.44
C ARG A 176 -10.86 3.38 8.90
#